data_46f1f57be4591d930960937b6394f5b6
#
_entry.id   46f1f57be4591d930960937b6394f5b6
#
_cell.length_a   1.000
_cell.length_b   1.000
_cell.length_c   1.000
_cell.angle_alpha   90.00
_cell.angle_beta   90.00
_cell.angle_gamma   90.00
#
_symmetry.space_group_name_H-M   'P 1'
#
loop_
_entity.id
_entity.type
_entity.pdbx_description
1 polymer ?
#
loop_
_entity_poly.entity_id
_entity_poly.type
_entity_poly.pdbx_seq_one_letter_code
_entity_poly.pdbx_strand_id
1 'polypeptide(L)'
;MVETSHHGTPFGDIRLRHWPAADSPGEAGNRDGKRAGTWPTVVLVHGMFGDVDVWSATALNLARAGLQVLAADLPGHGESTAEVDTAEQAAQAIGAALDAWQGASAQAEVMQAEGSSHCAEAAGLASPLASPASCRAREGGEALQDGQQLLLVGHSFGALVATALAASLEREGRLAGLVLLSPSGLGEEVNRDFLVSVIEAADDGALARALEALTVKHYRSSAAYVRTMRARLLAAQAQLYRLVDDVVDITGRQSRSIV
;
A
#
# COMPACT_ATOMS: atom_id res chain seq x y z
N MET A 1 11.97 11.79 5.21
CA MET A 1 11.33 11.54 6.54
C MET A 1 10.16 10.62 6.29
N VAL A 2 9.83 9.68 7.20
CA VAL A 2 8.63 8.83 7.05
C VAL A 2 7.40 9.68 7.35
N GLU A 3 6.39 9.58 6.49
CA GLU A 3 5.17 10.38 6.56
C GLU A 3 3.96 9.47 6.72
N THR A 4 2.95 9.93 7.42
CA THR A 4 1.67 9.21 7.56
C THR A 4 0.55 10.14 7.12
N SER A 5 -0.35 9.64 6.30
CA SER A 5 -1.50 10.38 5.79
C SER A 5 -2.77 9.52 5.83
N HIS A 6 -3.91 10.16 5.90
CA HIS A 6 -5.23 9.54 5.82
C HIS A 6 -5.95 10.07 4.59
N HIS A 7 -6.50 9.18 3.81
CA HIS A 7 -7.15 9.50 2.55
C HIS A 7 -8.60 9.03 2.57
N GLY A 8 -9.53 9.98 2.39
CA GLY A 8 -10.96 9.70 2.31
C GLY A 8 -11.28 8.86 1.07
N THR A 9 -12.07 7.83 1.25
CA THR A 9 -12.58 6.95 0.19
C THR A 9 -14.10 6.82 0.31
N PRO A 10 -14.80 6.24 -0.68
CA PRO A 10 -16.23 5.96 -0.54
C PRO A 10 -16.60 5.03 0.62
N PHE A 11 -15.62 4.33 1.20
CA PHE A 11 -15.81 3.36 2.28
C PHE A 11 -15.40 3.89 3.65
N GLY A 12 -14.79 5.08 3.75
CA GLY A 12 -14.14 5.66 4.92
C GLY A 12 -12.66 5.93 4.67
N ASP A 13 -11.89 6.26 5.70
CA ASP A 13 -10.49 6.65 5.52
C ASP A 13 -9.56 5.44 5.47
N ILE A 14 -8.58 5.52 4.59
CA ILE A 14 -7.43 4.60 4.52
C ILE A 14 -6.18 5.34 4.98
N ARG A 15 -5.45 4.75 5.94
CA ARG A 15 -4.13 5.22 6.34
C ARG A 15 -3.08 4.69 5.38
N LEU A 16 -2.26 5.62 4.86
CA LEU A 16 -1.05 5.32 4.12
C LEU A 16 0.17 5.78 4.93
N ARG A 17 1.23 4.98 4.92
CA ARG A 17 2.54 5.37 5.40
C ARG A 17 3.52 5.37 4.26
N HIS A 18 4.23 6.48 4.09
CA HIS A 18 5.15 6.73 3.01
C HIS A 18 6.59 6.77 3.51
N TRP A 19 7.46 6.02 2.86
CA TRP A 19 8.90 6.09 2.98
C TRP A 19 9.45 6.61 1.65
N PRO A 20 9.84 7.89 1.59
CA PRO A 20 10.42 8.45 0.37
C PRO A 20 11.74 7.75 0.06
N ALA A 21 12.04 7.62 -1.23
CA ALA A 21 13.34 7.13 -1.67
C ALA A 21 14.44 7.95 -1.01
N ALA A 22 15.44 7.28 -0.45
CA ALA A 22 16.62 7.99 0.05
C ALA A 22 17.38 8.58 -1.14
N ASP A 23 17.81 9.84 -1.01
CA ASP A 23 18.76 10.41 -1.95
C ASP A 23 19.98 9.50 -2.00
N SER A 24 20.24 8.90 -3.15
CA SER A 24 21.40 8.05 -3.31
C SER A 24 22.65 8.89 -3.02
N PRO A 25 23.49 8.55 -2.04
CA PRO A 25 24.73 9.24 -1.82
C PRO A 25 25.68 8.96 -3.01
N GLY A 26 25.72 9.88 -3.93
CA GLY A 26 26.56 9.84 -5.11
C GLY A 26 25.79 9.51 -6.38
N GLU A 27 25.76 10.48 -7.26
CA GLU A 27 25.60 10.35 -8.71
C GLU A 27 26.74 9.50 -9.31
N ALA A 28 26.96 8.31 -8.78
CA ALA A 28 27.65 7.27 -9.51
C ALA A 28 26.61 6.75 -10.52
N GLY A 29 26.67 7.30 -11.72
CA GLY A 29 25.73 7.05 -12.80
C GLY A 29 25.27 5.61 -12.80
N ASN A 30 23.97 5.44 -12.72
CA ASN A 30 23.32 4.16 -12.95
C ASN A 30 23.93 3.55 -14.21
N ARG A 31 24.50 2.35 -14.12
CA ARG A 31 25.15 1.65 -15.23
C ARG A 31 24.26 1.48 -16.46
N ASP A 32 22.95 1.74 -16.30
CA ASP A 32 21.94 1.62 -17.36
C ASP A 32 21.33 2.96 -17.80
N GLY A 33 21.86 4.12 -17.35
CA GLY A 33 21.43 5.45 -17.84
C GLY A 33 19.98 5.84 -17.43
N LYS A 34 19.32 5.10 -16.56
CA LYS A 34 17.98 5.44 -16.05
C LYS A 34 18.09 6.45 -14.92
N ARG A 35 17.34 7.54 -15.03
CA ARG A 35 17.26 8.58 -13.98
C ARG A 35 16.66 8.03 -12.68
N ALA A 36 17.10 8.54 -11.54
CA ALA A 36 16.32 8.43 -10.31
C ALA A 36 14.91 8.96 -10.60
N GLY A 37 13.87 8.13 -10.41
CA GLY A 37 12.49 8.45 -10.79
C GLY A 37 11.84 7.51 -11.81
N THR A 38 12.58 6.52 -12.34
CA THR A 38 12.03 5.52 -13.29
C THR A 38 11.59 4.21 -12.59
N TRP A 39 11.78 4.09 -11.29
CA TRP A 39 11.33 2.91 -10.55
C TRP A 39 9.86 3.05 -10.13
N PRO A 40 9.07 1.97 -10.20
CA PRO A 40 7.70 2.00 -9.71
C PRO A 40 7.65 2.28 -8.21
N THR A 41 6.58 2.90 -7.75
CA THR A 41 6.29 3.00 -6.33
C THR A 41 5.88 1.63 -5.79
N VAL A 42 6.56 1.15 -4.75
CA VAL A 42 6.24 -0.11 -4.09
C VAL A 42 5.08 0.10 -3.11
N VAL A 43 4.00 -0.64 -3.28
CA VAL A 43 2.82 -0.61 -2.38
C VAL A 43 2.75 -1.90 -1.60
N LEU A 44 2.84 -1.82 -0.28
CA LEU A 44 2.86 -2.95 0.64
C LEU A 44 1.49 -3.09 1.33
N VAL A 45 0.87 -4.26 1.21
CA VAL A 45 -0.44 -4.58 1.80
C VAL A 45 -0.27 -5.75 2.77
N HIS A 46 -0.56 -5.50 4.06
CA HIS A 46 -0.38 -6.48 5.14
C HIS A 46 -1.48 -7.55 5.15
N GLY A 47 -1.24 -8.62 5.89
CA GLY A 47 -2.23 -9.69 6.10
C GLY A 47 -3.30 -9.33 7.14
N MET A 48 -4.35 -10.15 7.21
CA MET A 48 -5.38 -10.00 8.24
C MET A 48 -4.77 -9.92 9.64
N PHE A 49 -5.31 -9.07 10.48
CA PHE A 49 -4.84 -8.76 11.84
C PHE A 49 -3.51 -7.98 11.93
N GLY A 50 -2.89 -7.59 10.80
CA GLY A 50 -1.71 -6.73 10.77
C GLY A 50 -2.05 -5.24 10.74
N ASP A 51 -1.02 -4.44 10.55
CA ASP A 51 -1.07 -3.02 10.20
C ASP A 51 0.20 -2.64 9.43
N VAL A 52 0.34 -1.36 9.03
CA VAL A 52 1.52 -0.89 8.26
C VAL A 52 2.84 -1.11 9.00
N ASP A 53 2.85 -1.26 10.33
CA ASP A 53 4.08 -1.42 11.11
C ASP A 53 4.81 -2.74 10.81
N VAL A 54 4.10 -3.78 10.36
CA VAL A 54 4.72 -5.05 9.96
C VAL A 54 5.72 -4.88 8.81
N TRP A 55 5.56 -3.81 8.03
CA TRP A 55 6.40 -3.50 6.89
C TRP A 55 7.57 -2.55 7.19
N SER A 56 7.63 -1.96 8.38
CA SER A 56 8.56 -0.87 8.69
C SER A 56 10.01 -1.18 8.36
N ALA A 57 10.51 -2.38 8.70
CA ALA A 57 11.88 -2.78 8.40
C ALA A 57 12.11 -2.99 6.89
N THR A 58 11.17 -3.66 6.22
CA THR A 58 11.23 -3.90 4.77
C THR A 58 11.16 -2.59 4.00
N ALA A 59 10.19 -1.73 4.33
CA ALA A 59 10.01 -0.43 3.68
C ALA A 59 11.24 0.47 3.83
N LEU A 60 11.83 0.51 5.03
CA LEU A 60 13.06 1.27 5.27
C LEU A 60 14.23 0.77 4.41
N ASN A 61 14.38 -0.54 4.26
CA ASN A 61 15.46 -1.11 3.43
C ASN A 61 15.22 -0.83 1.94
N LEU A 62 13.99 -0.93 1.45
CA LEU A 62 13.64 -0.59 0.08
C LEU A 62 13.85 0.91 -0.19
N ALA A 63 13.44 1.78 0.74
CA ALA A 63 13.64 3.22 0.62
C ALA A 63 15.15 3.59 0.59
N ARG A 64 15.98 2.93 1.41
CA ARG A 64 17.43 3.07 1.36
C ARG A 64 18.04 2.58 0.05
N ALA A 65 17.40 1.63 -0.62
CA ALA A 65 17.79 1.16 -1.95
C ALA A 65 17.32 2.10 -3.09
N GLY A 66 16.69 3.23 -2.76
CA GLY A 66 16.25 4.23 -3.74
C GLY A 66 14.84 4.02 -4.28
N LEU A 67 14.04 3.19 -3.63
CA LEU A 67 12.65 2.94 -4.00
C LEU A 67 11.69 3.81 -3.18
N GLN A 68 10.67 4.36 -3.81
CA GLN A 68 9.55 4.97 -3.11
C GLN A 68 8.61 3.89 -2.60
N VAL A 69 8.25 3.92 -1.32
CA VAL A 69 7.47 2.86 -0.69
C VAL A 69 6.27 3.43 0.03
N LEU A 70 5.11 2.85 -0.22
CA LEU A 70 3.87 3.06 0.51
C LEU A 70 3.48 1.78 1.24
N ALA A 71 2.94 1.88 2.43
CA ALA A 71 2.21 0.78 3.07
C ALA A 71 0.81 1.26 3.43
N ALA A 72 -0.20 0.44 3.14
CA ALA A 72 -1.60 0.72 3.43
C ALA A 72 -2.08 -0.12 4.61
N ASP A 73 -2.80 0.50 5.55
CA ASP A 73 -3.66 -0.26 6.46
C ASP A 73 -4.90 -0.74 5.71
N LEU A 74 -5.17 -2.03 5.80
CA LEU A 74 -6.41 -2.60 5.29
C LEU A 74 -7.65 -1.97 5.98
N PRO A 75 -8.81 -1.90 5.32
CA PRO A 75 -10.06 -1.53 5.97
C PRO A 75 -10.30 -2.31 7.27
N GLY A 76 -10.70 -1.61 8.34
CA GLY A 76 -10.90 -2.20 9.67
C GLY A 76 -9.62 -2.62 10.40
N HIS A 77 -8.44 -2.27 9.89
CA HIS A 77 -7.14 -2.56 10.50
C HIS A 77 -6.36 -1.28 10.76
N GLY A 78 -5.40 -1.36 11.68
CA GLY A 78 -4.51 -0.24 11.98
C GLY A 78 -5.27 1.01 12.41
N GLU A 79 -5.13 2.08 11.64
CA GLU A 79 -5.84 3.35 11.81
C GLU A 79 -6.79 3.66 10.63
N SER A 80 -7.01 2.70 9.71
CA SER A 80 -8.01 2.82 8.66
C SER A 80 -9.41 2.64 9.21
N THR A 81 -10.31 3.57 8.89
CA THR A 81 -11.73 3.56 9.34
C THR A 81 -12.68 3.06 8.26
N ALA A 82 -12.17 2.74 7.09
CA ALA A 82 -12.99 2.22 5.99
C ALA A 82 -13.71 0.93 6.38
N GLU A 83 -15.00 0.83 6.03
CA GLU A 83 -15.84 -0.35 6.26
C GLU A 83 -16.13 -1.04 4.93
N VAL A 84 -15.81 -2.33 4.84
CA VAL A 84 -15.97 -3.16 3.65
C VAL A 84 -16.39 -4.57 4.04
N ASP A 85 -16.99 -5.28 3.10
CA ASP A 85 -17.48 -6.65 3.28
C ASP A 85 -16.62 -7.68 2.54
N THR A 86 -15.87 -7.26 1.52
CA THR A 86 -15.11 -8.16 0.63
C THR A 86 -13.71 -7.67 0.36
N ALA A 87 -12.83 -8.57 -0.08
CA ALA A 87 -11.48 -8.26 -0.53
C ALA A 87 -11.48 -7.31 -1.74
N GLU A 88 -12.48 -7.40 -2.61
CA GLU A 88 -12.62 -6.50 -3.77
C GLU A 88 -12.95 -5.07 -3.34
N GLN A 89 -13.86 -4.89 -2.38
CA GLN A 89 -14.14 -3.57 -1.80
C GLN A 89 -12.91 -3.01 -1.07
N ALA A 90 -12.14 -3.86 -0.38
CA ALA A 90 -10.87 -3.44 0.23
C ALA A 90 -9.87 -2.96 -0.82
N ALA A 91 -9.79 -3.64 -1.96
CA ALA A 91 -8.95 -3.22 -3.09
C ALA A 91 -9.41 -1.88 -3.68
N GLN A 92 -10.71 -1.66 -3.82
CA GLN A 92 -11.28 -0.38 -4.27
C GLN A 92 -10.97 0.75 -3.29
N ALA A 93 -11.09 0.53 -1.99
CA ALA A 93 -10.74 1.52 -0.96
C ALA A 93 -9.26 1.90 -1.02
N ILE A 94 -8.35 0.91 -1.11
CA ILE A 94 -6.92 1.17 -1.22
C ILE A 94 -6.60 1.87 -2.55
N GLY A 95 -7.20 1.46 -3.67
CA GLY A 95 -7.03 2.11 -4.97
C GLY A 95 -7.39 3.60 -4.92
N ALA A 96 -8.55 3.93 -4.37
CA ALA A 96 -8.98 5.33 -4.21
C ALA A 96 -8.03 6.15 -3.31
N ALA A 97 -7.48 5.55 -2.25
CA ALA A 97 -6.50 6.20 -1.39
C ALA A 97 -5.16 6.45 -2.11
N LEU A 98 -4.71 5.50 -2.93
CA LEU A 98 -3.50 5.66 -3.75
C LEU A 98 -3.67 6.76 -4.81
N ASP A 99 -4.83 6.85 -5.44
CA ASP A 99 -5.15 7.92 -6.41
C ASP A 99 -5.12 9.29 -5.74
N ALA A 100 -5.75 9.42 -4.57
CA ALA A 100 -5.74 10.65 -3.79
C ALA A 100 -4.32 11.04 -3.36
N TRP A 101 -3.49 10.07 -2.96
CA TRP A 101 -2.10 10.30 -2.60
C TRP A 101 -1.27 10.78 -3.81
N GLN A 102 -1.40 10.15 -4.98
CA GLN A 102 -0.70 10.54 -6.20
C GLN A 102 -1.11 11.95 -6.66
N GLY A 103 -2.42 12.26 -6.61
CA GLY A 103 -2.92 13.59 -6.95
C GLY A 103 -2.36 14.70 -6.04
N ALA A 104 -2.28 14.45 -4.73
CA ALA A 104 -1.71 15.40 -3.77
C ALA A 104 -0.20 15.59 -3.98
N SER A 105 0.54 14.53 -4.29
CA SER A 105 1.98 14.58 -4.57
C SER A 105 2.28 15.39 -5.83
N ALA A 106 1.52 15.19 -6.91
CA ALA A 106 1.67 15.94 -8.15
C ALA A 106 1.39 17.45 -7.95
N GLN A 107 0.39 17.81 -7.15
CA GLN A 107 0.09 19.21 -6.83
C GLN A 107 1.22 19.87 -6.01
N ALA A 108 1.81 19.14 -5.07
CA ALA A 108 2.94 19.64 -4.27
C ALA A 108 4.17 19.93 -5.13
N GLU A 109 4.49 19.09 -6.11
CA GLU A 109 5.59 19.28 -7.06
C GLU A 109 5.38 20.53 -7.93
N VAL A 110 4.16 20.75 -8.44
CA VAL A 110 3.83 21.94 -9.23
C VAL A 110 4.00 23.22 -8.41
N MET A 111 3.51 23.25 -7.18
CA MET A 111 3.66 24.43 -6.29
C MET A 111 5.12 24.71 -5.94
N GLN A 112 5.96 23.68 -5.76
CA GLN A 112 7.39 23.88 -5.51
C GLN A 112 8.13 24.41 -6.74
N ALA A 113 7.77 23.94 -7.95
CA ALA A 113 8.34 24.45 -9.19
C ALA A 113 8.00 25.91 -9.43
N GLU A 114 6.74 26.32 -9.17
CA GLU A 114 6.29 27.71 -9.30
C GLU A 114 6.94 28.63 -8.24
N GLY A 115 7.08 28.15 -6.99
CA GLY A 115 7.78 28.90 -5.93
C GLY A 115 9.26 29.13 -6.24
N SER A 116 9.95 28.20 -6.87
CA SER A 116 11.33 28.32 -7.29
C SER A 116 11.51 29.34 -8.43
N SER A 117 10.56 29.44 -9.35
CA SER A 117 10.62 30.42 -10.46
C SER A 117 10.45 31.86 -9.95
N HIS A 118 9.60 32.10 -8.96
CA HIS A 118 9.42 33.41 -8.35
C HIS A 118 10.66 33.90 -7.57
N CYS A 119 11.40 33.01 -6.92
CA CYS A 119 12.66 33.36 -6.26
C CYS A 119 13.78 33.72 -7.25
N ALA A 120 13.80 33.13 -8.45
CA ALA A 120 14.79 33.45 -9.48
C ALA A 120 14.57 34.84 -10.11
N GLU A 121 13.33 35.26 -10.28
CA GLU A 121 12.97 36.62 -10.75
C GLU A 121 13.32 37.71 -9.76
N ALA A 122 13.19 37.43 -8.45
CA ALA A 122 13.56 38.39 -7.40
C ALA A 122 15.07 38.60 -7.28
N ALA A 123 15.91 37.72 -7.78
CA ALA A 123 17.37 37.81 -7.74
C ALA A 123 18.01 38.61 -8.91
N GLY A 124 17.24 39.16 -9.83
CA GLY A 124 17.69 40.14 -10.84
C GLY A 124 18.72 39.62 -11.85
N LEU A 125 18.78 38.34 -12.13
CA LEU A 125 19.67 37.71 -13.11
C LEU A 125 18.90 37.30 -14.38
N ALA A 126 18.27 38.27 -15.05
CA ALA A 126 17.69 38.05 -16.35
C ALA A 126 18.74 38.19 -17.44
N SER A 127 19.18 37.09 -18.03
CA SER A 127 19.90 37.09 -19.31
C SER A 127 18.86 37.03 -20.45
N PRO A 128 18.87 37.96 -21.42
CA PRO A 128 17.81 38.07 -22.41
C PRO A 128 18.10 37.22 -23.66
N LEU A 129 18.18 35.90 -23.56
CA LEU A 129 18.27 35.00 -24.69
C LEU A 129 17.76 33.59 -24.33
N ALA A 130 16.48 33.47 -24.08
CA ALA A 130 15.79 32.19 -24.16
C ALA A 130 14.48 32.39 -24.91
N SER A 131 14.48 31.97 -26.17
CA SER A 131 13.29 31.91 -27.03
C SER A 131 12.22 31.01 -26.40
N PRO A 132 10.93 31.35 -26.47
CA PRO A 132 9.88 30.48 -25.99
C PRO A 132 9.73 29.30 -26.95
N ALA A 133 10.40 28.20 -26.62
CA ALA A 133 10.20 26.96 -27.33
C ALA A 133 8.94 26.25 -26.83
N SER A 134 7.85 26.57 -27.55
CA SER A 134 6.75 25.66 -27.88
C SER A 134 6.23 24.72 -26.78
N CYS A 135 5.21 25.20 -26.03
CA CYS A 135 4.09 24.37 -25.62
C CYS A 135 3.45 23.76 -26.89
N ARG A 136 3.92 22.62 -27.34
CA ARG A 136 3.13 21.77 -28.26
C ARG A 136 2.22 20.91 -27.39
N ALA A 137 0.95 21.26 -27.38
CA ALA A 137 -0.11 20.33 -27.03
C ALA A 137 0.07 19.06 -27.89
N ARG A 138 0.35 17.94 -27.27
CA ARG A 138 0.26 16.63 -27.91
C ARG A 138 -1.17 16.17 -27.81
N GLU A 139 -1.91 16.31 -28.90
CA GLU A 139 -3.13 15.58 -29.14
C GLU A 139 -2.79 14.09 -29.29
N GLY A 140 -3.47 13.22 -28.52
CA GLY A 140 -3.51 11.79 -28.76
C GLY A 140 -2.63 10.95 -27.82
N GLY A 141 -3.27 10.33 -26.83
CA GLY A 141 -2.74 9.26 -25.99
C GLY A 141 -1.84 9.79 -24.87
N GLU A 142 -2.41 10.05 -23.70
CA GLU A 142 -1.64 10.28 -22.48
C GLU A 142 -0.78 9.06 -22.20
N ALA A 143 0.48 9.12 -22.63
CA ALA A 143 1.49 8.24 -22.08
C ALA A 143 1.59 8.59 -20.59
N LEU A 144 1.23 7.65 -19.70
CA LEU A 144 1.44 7.74 -18.26
C LEU A 144 2.85 8.27 -18.02
N GLN A 145 2.97 9.29 -17.17
CA GLN A 145 4.27 9.85 -16.81
C GLN A 145 5.12 8.73 -16.18
N ASP A 146 6.36 8.57 -16.66
CA ASP A 146 7.35 7.68 -16.02
C ASP A 146 7.39 8.00 -14.52
N GLY A 147 7.00 7.05 -13.66
CA GLY A 147 6.93 7.22 -12.21
C GLY A 147 5.55 6.99 -11.58
N GLN A 148 4.47 6.87 -12.37
CA GLN A 148 3.12 6.57 -11.84
C GLN A 148 2.79 5.08 -11.75
N GLN A 149 3.68 4.19 -12.18
CA GLN A 149 3.48 2.74 -12.08
C GLN A 149 3.65 2.25 -10.64
N LEU A 150 2.84 1.24 -10.27
CA LEU A 150 2.81 0.65 -8.94
C LEU A 150 3.27 -0.80 -8.98
N LEU A 151 4.21 -1.17 -8.09
CA LEU A 151 4.56 -2.55 -7.78
C LEU A 151 3.83 -2.96 -6.51
N LEU A 152 2.86 -3.85 -6.62
CA LEU A 152 2.09 -4.33 -5.48
C LEU A 152 2.80 -5.50 -4.79
N VAL A 153 2.85 -5.46 -3.47
CA VAL A 153 3.34 -6.56 -2.62
C VAL A 153 2.28 -6.85 -1.57
N GLY A 154 1.64 -8.00 -1.65
CA GLY A 154 0.61 -8.42 -0.70
C GLY A 154 1.02 -9.64 0.11
N HIS A 155 0.67 -9.67 1.39
CA HIS A 155 0.88 -10.80 2.29
C HIS A 155 -0.44 -11.38 2.77
N SER A 156 -0.61 -12.70 2.72
CA SER A 156 -1.78 -13.42 3.23
C SER A 156 -3.09 -12.84 2.64
N PHE A 157 -4.02 -12.35 3.45
CA PHE A 157 -5.23 -11.64 3.00
C PHE A 157 -4.92 -10.41 2.14
N GLY A 158 -3.88 -9.65 2.50
CA GLY A 158 -3.41 -8.53 1.68
C GLY A 158 -2.94 -8.93 0.28
N ALA A 159 -2.52 -10.19 0.08
CA ALA A 159 -2.19 -10.70 -1.24
C ALA A 159 -3.45 -10.90 -2.11
N LEU A 160 -4.57 -11.35 -1.51
CA LEU A 160 -5.86 -11.43 -2.19
C LEU A 160 -6.35 -10.03 -2.60
N VAL A 161 -6.28 -9.07 -1.69
CA VAL A 161 -6.60 -7.65 -1.94
C VAL A 161 -5.71 -7.06 -3.04
N ALA A 162 -4.39 -7.30 -2.97
CA ALA A 162 -3.43 -6.84 -3.98
C ALA A 162 -3.72 -7.45 -5.36
N THR A 163 -4.19 -8.70 -5.43
CA THR A 163 -4.58 -9.35 -6.68
C THR A 163 -5.80 -8.67 -7.31
N ALA A 164 -6.82 -8.35 -6.51
CA ALA A 164 -8.00 -7.63 -6.97
C ALA A 164 -7.63 -6.20 -7.45
N LEU A 165 -6.77 -5.49 -6.71
CA LEU A 165 -6.27 -4.17 -7.09
C LEU A 165 -5.43 -4.23 -8.37
N ALA A 166 -4.57 -5.24 -8.51
CA ALA A 166 -3.72 -5.44 -9.70
C ALA A 166 -4.55 -5.52 -10.97
N ALA A 167 -5.68 -6.22 -10.96
CA ALA A 167 -6.57 -6.33 -12.11
C ALA A 167 -7.15 -4.97 -12.56
N SER A 168 -7.35 -4.01 -11.65
CA SER A 168 -7.75 -2.64 -12.02
C SER A 168 -6.58 -1.85 -12.58
N LEU A 169 -5.46 -1.86 -11.88
CA LEU A 169 -4.25 -1.13 -12.29
C LEU A 169 -3.69 -1.62 -13.63
N GLU A 170 -3.82 -2.91 -13.93
CA GLU A 170 -3.40 -3.46 -15.24
C GLU A 170 -4.25 -2.87 -16.38
N ARG A 171 -5.57 -2.81 -16.21
CA ARG A 171 -6.48 -2.19 -17.21
C ARG A 171 -6.19 -0.69 -17.41
N GLU A 172 -5.67 -0.03 -16.39
CA GLU A 172 -5.27 1.38 -16.44
C GLU A 172 -3.84 1.60 -16.94
N GLY A 173 -3.06 0.52 -17.17
CA GLY A 173 -1.65 0.59 -17.54
C GLY A 173 -0.71 1.05 -16.42
N ARG A 174 -1.17 1.00 -15.17
CA ARG A 174 -0.46 1.50 -13.98
C ARG A 174 0.23 0.39 -13.16
N LEU A 175 0.05 -0.88 -13.53
CA LEU A 175 0.68 -2.00 -12.84
C LEU A 175 2.09 -2.25 -13.38
N ALA A 176 3.11 -2.13 -12.53
CA ALA A 176 4.47 -2.53 -12.84
C ALA A 176 4.72 -4.02 -12.55
N GLY A 177 4.00 -4.59 -11.57
CA GLY A 177 4.11 -5.98 -11.18
C GLY A 177 3.37 -6.29 -9.88
N LEU A 178 3.30 -7.60 -9.56
CA LEU A 178 2.61 -8.12 -8.38
C LEU A 178 3.47 -9.18 -7.70
N VAL A 179 3.70 -9.02 -6.40
CA VAL A 179 4.40 -9.98 -5.55
C VAL A 179 3.45 -10.49 -4.47
N LEU A 180 3.26 -11.80 -4.41
CA LEU A 180 2.37 -12.46 -3.46
C LEU A 180 3.19 -13.26 -2.44
N LEU A 181 3.00 -12.97 -1.16
CA LEU A 181 3.67 -13.62 -0.05
C LEU A 181 2.63 -14.44 0.73
N SER A 182 2.73 -15.77 0.69
CA SER A 182 1.81 -16.70 1.36
C SER A 182 0.33 -16.31 1.12
N PRO A 183 -0.12 -16.19 -0.14
CA PRO A 183 -1.41 -15.60 -0.47
C PRO A 183 -2.59 -16.45 0.05
N SER A 184 -3.58 -15.80 0.68
CA SER A 184 -4.88 -16.39 0.92
C SER A 184 -5.67 -16.47 -0.39
N GLY A 185 -6.54 -17.47 -0.50
CA GLY A 185 -7.42 -17.63 -1.65
C GLY A 185 -6.80 -18.38 -2.85
N LEU A 186 -5.50 -18.70 -2.85
CA LEU A 186 -4.84 -19.49 -3.89
C LEU A 186 -4.58 -20.96 -3.48
N GLY A 187 -4.91 -21.34 -2.23
CA GLY A 187 -4.82 -22.70 -1.73
C GLY A 187 -6.16 -23.45 -1.84
N GLU A 188 -6.14 -24.73 -1.47
CA GLU A 188 -7.35 -25.55 -1.43
C GLU A 188 -8.24 -25.24 -0.23
N GLU A 189 -7.64 -24.79 0.89
CA GLU A 189 -8.30 -24.56 2.16
C GLU A 189 -7.81 -23.29 2.86
N VAL A 190 -8.71 -22.67 3.62
CA VAL A 190 -8.40 -21.60 4.59
C VAL A 190 -8.81 -22.11 5.98
N ASN A 191 -7.94 -21.99 6.96
CA ASN A 191 -8.23 -22.34 8.34
C ASN A 191 -9.14 -21.28 8.98
N ARG A 192 -10.45 -21.36 8.66
CA ARG A 192 -11.48 -20.45 9.19
C ARG A 192 -11.51 -20.45 10.71
N ASP A 193 -11.44 -21.62 11.33
CA ASP A 193 -11.54 -21.76 12.79
C ASP A 193 -10.39 -21.02 13.49
N PHE A 194 -9.19 -21.06 12.90
CA PHE A 194 -8.07 -20.29 13.37
C PHE A 194 -8.34 -18.78 13.28
N LEU A 195 -8.78 -18.28 12.12
CA LEU A 195 -9.07 -16.86 11.93
C LEU A 195 -10.14 -16.37 12.91
N VAL A 196 -11.20 -17.15 13.09
CA VAL A 196 -12.26 -16.86 14.05
C VAL A 196 -11.71 -16.86 15.49
N SER A 197 -10.84 -17.79 15.84
CA SER A 197 -10.25 -17.86 17.18
C SER A 197 -9.43 -16.61 17.55
N VAL A 198 -8.82 -15.95 16.57
CA VAL A 198 -8.14 -14.67 16.77
C VAL A 198 -9.14 -13.54 17.04
N ILE A 199 -10.24 -13.49 16.26
CA ILE A 199 -11.30 -12.48 16.42
C ILE A 199 -12.01 -12.62 17.78
N GLU A 200 -12.24 -13.86 18.22
CA GLU A 200 -12.99 -14.21 19.43
C GLU A 200 -12.12 -14.35 20.67
N ALA A 201 -10.83 -14.01 20.60
CA ALA A 201 -9.93 -14.16 21.74
C ALA A 201 -10.49 -13.49 23.01
N ALA A 202 -10.82 -14.30 24.01
CA ALA A 202 -11.53 -13.86 25.22
C ALA A 202 -10.72 -12.85 26.03
N ASP A 203 -9.40 -12.98 26.04
CA ASP A 203 -8.48 -12.13 26.76
C ASP A 203 -7.14 -11.95 26.03
N ASP A 204 -6.28 -11.10 26.56
CA ASP A 204 -4.95 -10.82 26.00
C ASP A 204 -4.08 -12.08 25.92
N GLY A 205 -4.22 -13.00 26.86
CA GLY A 205 -3.47 -14.25 26.87
C GLY A 205 -3.92 -15.21 25.77
N ALA A 206 -5.21 -15.31 25.50
CA ALA A 206 -5.76 -16.09 24.40
C ALA A 206 -5.29 -15.52 23.07
N LEU A 207 -5.36 -14.22 22.88
CA LEU A 207 -4.86 -13.54 21.68
C LEU A 207 -3.36 -13.76 21.48
N ALA A 208 -2.56 -13.61 22.53
CA ALA A 208 -1.12 -13.84 22.44
C ALA A 208 -0.79 -15.26 21.98
N ARG A 209 -1.48 -16.28 22.51
CA ARG A 209 -1.30 -17.67 22.07
C ARG A 209 -1.70 -17.89 20.60
N ALA A 210 -2.80 -17.28 20.17
CA ALA A 210 -3.23 -17.37 18.78
C ALA A 210 -2.19 -16.73 17.82
N LEU A 211 -1.62 -15.59 18.19
CA LEU A 211 -0.57 -14.92 17.43
C LEU A 211 0.75 -15.72 17.39
N GLU A 212 1.12 -16.39 18.48
CA GLU A 212 2.29 -17.28 18.51
C GLU A 212 2.14 -18.44 17.51
N ALA A 213 0.91 -18.92 17.29
CA ALA A 213 0.64 -20.00 16.33
C ALA A 213 0.84 -19.59 14.86
N LEU A 214 0.88 -18.29 14.56
CA LEU A 214 1.20 -17.77 13.21
C LEU A 214 2.70 -17.88 12.86
N THR A 215 3.55 -18.15 13.82
CA THR A 215 5.00 -18.13 13.63
C THR A 215 5.65 -19.49 13.85
N VAL A 216 6.58 -19.86 12.96
CA VAL A 216 7.37 -21.09 13.09
C VAL A 216 8.37 -21.02 14.26
N LYS A 217 8.83 -19.80 14.59
CA LYS A 217 9.68 -19.53 15.74
C LYS A 217 8.84 -18.88 16.83
N HIS A 218 9.02 -19.30 18.08
CA HIS A 218 8.33 -18.69 19.22
C HIS A 218 8.63 -17.18 19.30
N TYR A 219 7.77 -16.39 18.70
CA TYR A 219 7.80 -14.94 18.77
C TYR A 219 6.76 -14.48 19.77
N ARG A 220 7.21 -13.83 20.83
CA ARG A 220 6.30 -13.26 21.85
C ARG A 220 6.01 -11.80 21.52
N SER A 221 4.77 -11.52 21.21
CA SER A 221 4.28 -10.15 21.09
C SER A 221 4.33 -9.43 22.46
N SER A 222 4.67 -8.15 22.45
CA SER A 222 4.64 -7.35 23.67
C SER A 222 3.21 -7.23 24.21
N ALA A 223 3.06 -7.15 25.53
CA ALA A 223 1.74 -7.00 26.14
C ALA A 223 1.03 -5.71 25.69
N ALA A 224 1.77 -4.64 25.39
CA ALA A 224 1.19 -3.41 24.85
C ALA A 224 0.62 -3.64 23.44
N TYR A 225 1.35 -4.31 22.57
CA TYR A 225 0.90 -4.67 21.22
C TYR A 225 -0.37 -5.52 21.27
N VAL A 226 -0.38 -6.59 22.09
CA VAL A 226 -1.54 -7.48 22.25
C VAL A 226 -2.79 -6.71 22.70
N ARG A 227 -2.66 -5.83 23.68
CA ARG A 227 -3.79 -4.99 24.15
C ARG A 227 -4.33 -4.08 23.08
N THR A 228 -3.44 -3.38 22.36
CA THR A 228 -3.84 -2.48 21.27
C THR A 228 -4.53 -3.26 20.15
N MET A 229 -3.96 -4.38 19.77
CA MET A 229 -4.53 -5.25 18.74
C MET A 229 -5.90 -5.77 19.16
N ARG A 230 -6.06 -6.25 20.41
CA ARG A 230 -7.34 -6.73 20.91
C ARG A 230 -8.42 -5.65 20.87
N ALA A 231 -8.09 -4.43 21.27
CA ALA A 231 -9.03 -3.31 21.19
C ALA A 231 -9.49 -3.04 19.76
N ARG A 232 -8.57 -3.09 18.78
CA ARG A 232 -8.88 -2.94 17.34
C ARG A 232 -9.75 -4.09 16.82
N LEU A 233 -9.41 -5.34 17.16
CA LEU A 233 -10.21 -6.51 16.78
C LEU A 233 -11.64 -6.42 17.28
N LEU A 234 -11.85 -5.99 18.53
CA LEU A 234 -13.18 -5.80 19.09
C LEU A 234 -13.96 -4.68 18.39
N ALA A 235 -13.29 -3.58 18.03
CA ALA A 235 -13.93 -2.47 17.32
C ALA A 235 -14.34 -2.84 15.90
N ALA A 236 -13.56 -3.69 15.20
CA ALA A 236 -13.81 -4.09 13.82
C ALA A 236 -14.44 -5.49 13.69
N GLN A 237 -14.86 -6.13 14.78
CA GLN A 237 -15.22 -7.54 14.85
C GLN A 237 -16.24 -7.96 13.78
N ALA A 238 -17.31 -7.21 13.61
CA ALA A 238 -18.35 -7.54 12.62
C ALA A 238 -17.81 -7.51 11.18
N GLN A 239 -16.97 -6.56 10.86
CA GLN A 239 -16.33 -6.48 9.54
C GLN A 239 -15.33 -7.62 9.33
N LEU A 240 -14.52 -7.95 10.34
CA LEU A 240 -13.55 -9.04 10.25
C LEU A 240 -14.22 -10.40 9.98
N TYR A 241 -15.38 -10.67 10.55
CA TYR A 241 -16.15 -11.87 10.23
C TYR A 241 -16.56 -11.90 8.76
N ARG A 242 -17.07 -10.79 8.21
CA ARG A 242 -17.46 -10.72 6.79
C ARG A 242 -16.25 -10.94 5.87
N LEU A 243 -15.10 -10.37 6.19
CA LEU A 243 -13.87 -10.58 5.44
C LEU A 243 -13.36 -12.03 5.51
N VAL A 244 -13.48 -12.68 6.68
CA VAL A 244 -13.12 -14.11 6.83
C VAL A 244 -14.05 -14.98 5.97
N ASP A 245 -15.34 -14.71 5.99
CA ASP A 245 -16.33 -15.47 5.20
C ASP A 245 -16.11 -15.27 3.70
N ASP A 246 -15.76 -14.06 3.24
CA ASP A 246 -15.39 -13.76 1.85
C ASP A 246 -14.15 -14.56 1.39
N VAL A 247 -13.10 -14.60 2.21
CA VAL A 247 -11.87 -15.39 1.92
C VAL A 247 -12.20 -16.88 1.78
N VAL A 248 -13.01 -17.43 2.68
CA VAL A 248 -13.43 -18.84 2.64
C VAL A 248 -14.23 -19.13 1.36
N ASP A 249 -15.13 -18.24 1.00
CA ASP A 249 -15.96 -18.34 -0.20
C ASP A 249 -15.14 -18.30 -1.49
N ILE A 250 -14.16 -17.39 -1.58
CA ILE A 250 -13.25 -17.28 -2.72
C ILE A 250 -12.42 -18.56 -2.86
N THR A 251 -11.85 -19.05 -1.76
CA THR A 251 -11.06 -20.28 -1.73
C THR A 251 -11.88 -21.48 -2.19
N GLY A 252 -13.10 -21.63 -1.69
CA GLY A 252 -14.01 -22.72 -2.09
C GLY A 252 -14.48 -22.65 -3.55
N ARG A 253 -14.54 -21.46 -4.16
CA ARG A 253 -14.85 -21.29 -5.59
C ARG A 253 -13.66 -21.67 -6.48
N GLN A 254 -12.46 -21.29 -6.10
CA GLN A 254 -11.24 -21.62 -6.86
C GLN A 254 -10.95 -23.13 -6.85
N SER A 255 -11.10 -23.80 -5.71
CA SER A 255 -10.91 -25.26 -5.61
C SER A 255 -11.84 -26.04 -6.54
N ARG A 256 -13.08 -25.52 -6.78
CA ARG A 256 -14.07 -26.12 -7.72
C ARG A 256 -13.77 -25.84 -9.19
N SER A 257 -12.95 -24.86 -9.50
CA SER A 257 -12.62 -24.46 -10.89
C SER A 257 -11.39 -25.20 -11.43
N ILE A 258 -10.67 -25.94 -10.57
CA ILE A 258 -9.42 -26.67 -10.92
C ILE A 258 -9.74 -28.17 -11.19
N VAL A 259 -10.96 -28.64 -10.94
CA VAL A 259 -11.45 -29.98 -11.24
C VAL A 259 -12.23 -29.96 -12.56
#